data_43becc3b937a788deaffb98fe843d5d1
#
_entry.id   43becc3b937a788deaffb98fe843d5d1
#
_cell.length_a   1.000
_cell.length_b   1.000
_cell.length_c   1.000
_cell.angle_alpha   90.00
_cell.angle_beta   90.00
_cell.angle_gamma   90.00
#
_symmetry.space_group_name_H-M   'P 1'
#
loop_
_entity.id
_entity.type
_entity.pdbx_description
1 polymer ?
#
loop_
_entity_poly.entity_id
_entity_poly.type
_entity_poly.pdbx_seq_one_letter_code
_entity_poly.pdbx_strand_id
1 'polypeptide(L)' 'MVRFVAKGGIWKNTEDEILKAAVMKYGKNQWERISSLLVRKTAAQCKARWYE' A
#
# COMPACT_ATOMS: atom_id res chain seq x y z
N MET A 1 9.40 15.63 13.76
CA MET A 1 9.47 15.89 12.36
C MET A 1 8.13 15.75 11.68
N VAL A 2 7.84 16.68 10.83
CA VAL A 2 6.57 16.67 10.14
C VAL A 2 6.62 15.69 8.97
N ARG A 3 5.59 14.89 8.91
CA ARG A 3 5.42 14.00 7.77
C ARG A 3 4.27 14.50 6.95
N PHE A 4 4.53 14.68 5.70
CA PHE A 4 3.45 15.03 4.80
C PHE A 4 2.63 13.82 4.48
N VAL A 5 1.38 14.08 4.14
CA VAL A 5 0.55 13.01 3.62
C VAL A 5 1.14 12.58 2.30
N ALA A 6 1.55 11.35 2.24
CA ALA A 6 2.11 10.81 1.01
C ALA A 6 0.99 10.60 0.00
N LYS A 7 1.38 10.40 -1.25
CA LYS A 7 0.39 10.13 -2.28
C LYS A 7 -0.47 8.93 -1.94
N GLY A 8 0.12 7.96 -1.28
CA GLY A 8 -0.62 6.78 -0.87
C GLY A 8 -1.33 6.92 0.45
N GLY A 9 -1.29 8.11 1.09
CA GLY A 9 -1.90 8.31 2.37
C GLY A 9 -0.97 7.96 3.52
N ILE A 10 -1.54 7.88 4.71
CA ILE A 10 -0.77 7.57 5.92
C ILE A 10 -0.73 6.06 6.09
N TRP A 11 0.45 5.51 6.24
CA TRP A 11 0.63 4.07 6.34
C TRP A 11 1.25 3.68 7.67
N LYS A 12 0.65 2.69 8.30
CA LYS A 12 1.22 2.09 9.51
C LYS A 12 2.24 1.05 9.12
N ASN A 13 3.12 0.70 10.07
CA ASN A 13 4.12 -0.33 9.81
C ASN A 13 3.50 -1.64 9.39
N THR A 14 2.40 -2.02 10.04
CA THR A 14 1.73 -3.26 9.69
C THR A 14 1.16 -3.22 8.28
N GLU A 15 0.66 -2.06 7.87
CA GLU A 15 0.14 -1.92 6.52
C GLU A 15 1.26 -2.01 5.50
N ASP A 16 2.41 -1.40 5.80
CA ASP A 16 3.55 -1.51 4.90
C ASP A 16 4.01 -2.94 4.74
N GLU A 17 4.00 -3.70 5.83
CA GLU A 17 4.43 -5.10 5.76
C GLU A 17 3.44 -5.93 4.95
N ILE A 18 2.16 -5.67 5.12
CA ILE A 18 1.16 -6.38 4.34
C ILE A 18 1.31 -6.03 2.86
N LEU A 19 1.52 -4.76 2.56
CA LEU A 19 1.72 -4.34 1.17
C LEU A 19 2.91 -5.05 0.56
N LYS A 20 4.02 -5.06 1.27
CA LYS A 20 5.24 -5.66 0.78
C LYS A 20 5.04 -7.16 0.50
N ALA A 21 4.46 -7.86 1.46
CA ALA A 21 4.23 -9.29 1.30
C ALA A 21 3.26 -9.56 0.15
N ALA A 22 2.23 -8.73 0.02
CA ALA A 22 1.23 -8.91 -1.02
C ALA A 22 1.83 -8.68 -2.40
N VAL A 23 2.67 -7.67 -2.53
CA VAL A 23 3.32 -7.42 -3.82
C VAL A 23 4.23 -8.58 -4.19
N MET A 24 4.94 -9.13 -3.21
CA MET A 24 5.80 -10.27 -3.48
C MET A 24 4.99 -11.49 -3.86
N LYS A 25 3.77 -11.59 -3.40
CA LYS A 25 2.91 -12.73 -3.70
C LYS A 25 2.15 -12.55 -5.00
N TYR A 26 1.60 -11.37 -5.23
CA TYR A 26 0.71 -11.14 -6.37
C TYR A 26 1.35 -10.34 -7.50
N GLY A 27 2.43 -9.67 -7.24
CA GLY A 27 3.08 -8.86 -8.25
C GLY A 27 2.54 -7.45 -8.28
N LYS A 28 3.08 -6.65 -9.20
CA LYS A 28 2.79 -5.22 -9.24
C LYS A 28 1.60 -4.87 -10.11
N ASN A 29 0.86 -5.86 -10.57
CA ASN A 29 -0.29 -5.61 -11.44
C ASN A 29 -1.59 -6.07 -10.82
N GLN A 30 -1.59 -6.32 -9.52
CA GLN A 30 -2.76 -6.82 -8.82
C GLN A 30 -3.14 -5.90 -7.66
N TRP A 31 -3.15 -4.60 -7.96
CA TRP A 31 -3.34 -3.63 -6.88
C TRP A 31 -4.69 -3.73 -6.20
N GLU A 32 -5.73 -4.11 -6.95
CA GLU A 32 -7.04 -4.27 -6.34
C GLU A 32 -7.08 -5.46 -5.39
N ARG A 33 -6.43 -6.54 -5.78
CA ARG A 33 -6.34 -7.69 -4.91
C ARG A 33 -5.53 -7.36 -3.67
N ILE A 34 -4.44 -6.62 -3.84
CA ILE A 34 -3.61 -6.23 -2.72
C ILE A 34 -4.39 -5.32 -1.77
N SER A 35 -5.14 -4.38 -2.32
CA SER A 35 -5.89 -3.46 -1.48
C SER A 35 -6.99 -4.17 -0.68
N SER A 36 -7.46 -5.29 -1.18
CA SER A 36 -8.48 -6.04 -0.45
C SER A 36 -7.95 -6.60 0.86
N LEU A 37 -6.65 -6.70 1.01
CA LEU A 37 -6.03 -7.13 2.26
C LEU A 37 -5.87 -5.98 3.25
N LEU A 38 -6.12 -4.77 2.81
CA LEU A 38 -5.95 -3.57 3.62
C LEU A 38 -7.27 -2.85 3.72
N VAL A 39 -7.77 -2.71 4.94
CA VAL A 39 -9.13 -2.21 5.15
C VAL A 39 -9.27 -0.76 4.70
N ARG A 40 -8.23 0.02 4.90
CA ARG A 40 -8.31 1.47 4.71
C ARG A 40 -7.57 1.99 3.50
N LYS A 41 -7.14 1.11 2.62
CA LYS A 41 -6.35 1.53 1.48
C LYS A 41 -6.99 1.08 0.19
N THR A 42 -6.98 1.97 -0.79
CA THR A 42 -7.47 1.65 -2.11
C THR A 42 -6.33 1.12 -2.97
N ALA A 43 -6.69 0.58 -4.12
CA ALA A 43 -5.67 0.11 -5.06
C ALA A 43 -4.73 1.23 -5.46
N ALA A 44 -5.27 2.43 -5.68
CA ALA A 44 -4.45 3.58 -6.06
C ALA A 44 -3.48 3.95 -4.95
N GLN A 45 -3.93 3.88 -3.69
CA GLN A 45 -3.07 4.19 -2.57
C GLN A 45 -1.97 3.15 -2.42
N CYS A 46 -2.29 1.88 -2.61
CA CYS A 46 -1.29 0.83 -2.53
C CYS A 46 -0.21 1.03 -3.59
N LYS A 47 -0.63 1.30 -4.81
CA LYS A 47 0.31 1.53 -5.90
C LYS A 47 1.18 2.75 -5.63
N ALA A 48 0.57 3.83 -5.20
CA ALA A 48 1.32 5.05 -4.91
C ALA A 48 2.33 4.82 -3.80
N ARG A 49 1.92 4.10 -2.77
CA ARG A 49 2.82 3.81 -1.66
C ARG A 49 4.01 2.97 -2.11
N TRP A 50 3.75 2.01 -2.96
CA TRP A 50 4.82 1.12 -3.42
C TRP A 50 5.89 1.88 -4.19
N TYR A 51 5.47 2.84 -5.01
CA TYR A 51 6.41 3.59 -5.83
C TYR A 51 6.93 4.85 -5.17
N GLU A 52 6.58 5.07 -3.95
CA GLU A 52 7.09 6.16 -3.19
C GLU A 52 8.51 5.85 -2.70
#